data_9591c0a0e07dd6914925ed8d87da960c
#
_entry.id   9591c0a0e07dd6914925ed8d87da960c
#
_cell.length_a   1.000
_cell.length_b   1.000
_cell.length_c   1.000
_cell.angle_alpha   90.00
_cell.angle_beta   90.00
_cell.angle_gamma   90.00
#
_symmetry.space_group_name_H-M   'P 1'
#
loop_
_entity.id
_entity.type
_entity.pdbx_description
1 polymer ?
#
loop_
_entity_poly.entity_id
_entity_poly.type
_entity_poly.pdbx_seq_one_letter_code
_entity_poly.pdbx_strand_id
1 'polypeptide(L)'
;MFSIQDTPLDLSALRADMADPACGALVVFEGLVRNHHEGRHVTELRYTHHLILAQKEGERILAETMERFPITKAVAVHRIGTLDIGDCAVATLTTSPHREAAFDANRFLIDSIKARVPIWKQESYTTGEVEWTSPCPNCGPITH
;
A
#
# COMPACT_ATOMS: atom_id res chain seq x y z
N MET A 1 11.78 -1.87 3.84
CA MET A 1 11.79 -0.43 3.48
C MET A 1 10.38 0.02 3.17
N PHE A 2 9.98 1.11 3.76
CA PHE A 2 8.71 1.78 3.42
C PHE A 2 9.00 3.10 2.72
N SER A 3 8.33 3.36 1.60
CA SER A 3 8.49 4.63 0.87
C SER A 3 7.17 5.14 0.31
N ILE A 4 7.11 6.45 0.12
CA ILE A 4 5.97 7.16 -0.45
C ILE A 4 6.50 7.95 -1.65
N GLN A 5 5.82 7.87 -2.78
CA GLN A 5 6.23 8.59 -4.01
C GLN A 5 5.01 9.09 -4.77
N ASP A 6 5.20 10.11 -5.58
CA ASP A 6 4.15 10.70 -6.42
C ASP A 6 4.25 10.28 -7.89
N THR A 7 5.14 9.34 -8.17
CA THR A 7 5.37 8.79 -9.51
C THR A 7 4.91 7.35 -9.60
N PRO A 8 4.66 6.79 -10.80
CA PRO A 8 4.30 5.39 -10.95
C PRO A 8 5.30 4.45 -10.30
N LEU A 9 4.80 3.35 -9.73
CA LEU A 9 5.64 2.32 -9.10
C LEU A 9 6.33 1.48 -10.18
N ASP A 10 7.63 1.28 -10.04
CA ASP A 10 8.38 0.35 -10.90
C ASP A 10 8.42 -1.02 -10.24
N LEU A 11 7.42 -1.83 -10.54
CA LEU A 11 7.29 -3.15 -9.95
C LEU A 11 8.41 -4.11 -10.36
N SER A 12 8.93 -3.96 -11.57
CA SER A 12 10.06 -4.78 -12.02
C SER A 12 11.31 -4.52 -11.19
N ALA A 13 11.59 -3.25 -10.89
CA ALA A 13 12.72 -2.87 -10.03
C ALA A 13 12.51 -3.36 -8.60
N LEU A 14 11.30 -3.21 -8.06
CA LEU A 14 10.97 -3.68 -6.72
C LEU A 14 11.14 -5.20 -6.59
N ARG A 15 10.68 -5.95 -7.59
CA ARG A 15 10.85 -7.41 -7.60
C ARG A 15 12.31 -7.83 -7.69
N ALA A 16 13.11 -7.12 -8.48
CA ALA A 16 14.54 -7.40 -8.60
C ALA A 16 15.26 -7.21 -7.27
N ASP A 17 14.90 -6.18 -6.51
CA ASP A 17 15.47 -5.91 -5.20
C ASP A 17 15.14 -6.97 -4.15
N MET A 18 14.08 -7.75 -4.39
CA MET A 18 13.65 -8.82 -3.48
C MET A 18 14.35 -10.15 -3.73
N ALA A 19 15.13 -10.26 -4.80
CA ALA A 19 15.79 -11.50 -5.17
C ALA A 19 16.77 -11.98 -4.07
N ASP A 20 16.64 -13.25 -3.71
CA ASP A 20 17.50 -13.89 -2.72
C ASP A 20 17.56 -15.39 -3.04
N PRO A 21 18.75 -15.96 -3.27
CA PRO A 21 18.88 -17.37 -3.64
C PRO A 21 18.44 -18.35 -2.54
N ALA A 22 18.36 -17.88 -1.28
CA ALA A 22 17.89 -18.69 -0.16
C ALA A 22 16.37 -18.69 -0.02
N CYS A 23 15.65 -17.86 -0.79
CA CYS A 23 14.21 -17.71 -0.71
C CYS A 23 13.51 -18.43 -1.86
N GLY A 24 12.58 -19.31 -1.51
CA GLY A 24 11.73 -20.02 -2.47
C GLY A 24 10.40 -19.32 -2.72
N ALA A 25 10.08 -18.26 -1.97
CA ALA A 25 8.79 -17.58 -2.08
C ALA A 25 8.94 -16.06 -2.14
N LEU A 26 8.30 -15.45 -3.12
CA LEU A 26 8.10 -14.01 -3.21
C LEU A 26 6.61 -13.78 -3.38
N VAL A 27 6.00 -13.03 -2.47
CA VAL A 27 4.60 -12.62 -2.56
C VAL A 27 4.55 -11.14 -2.85
N VAL A 28 3.83 -10.77 -3.89
CA VAL A 28 3.61 -9.38 -4.30
C VAL A 28 2.11 -9.10 -4.25
N PHE A 29 1.74 -8.09 -3.49
CA PHE A 29 0.39 -7.54 -3.53
C PHE A 29 0.44 -6.18 -4.20
N GLU A 30 -0.49 -5.95 -5.13
CA GLU A 30 -0.69 -4.67 -5.78
C GLU A 30 -2.10 -4.20 -5.49
N GLY A 31 -2.22 -3.03 -4.86
CA GLY A 31 -3.51 -2.36 -4.71
C GLY A 31 -3.77 -1.48 -5.91
N LEU A 32 -4.77 -1.83 -6.70
CA LEU A 32 -5.08 -1.14 -7.95
C LEU A 32 -6.27 -0.21 -7.79
N VAL A 33 -6.24 0.89 -8.53
CA VAL A 33 -7.37 1.82 -8.58
C VAL A 33 -8.48 1.19 -9.42
N ARG A 34 -9.61 0.92 -8.78
CA ARG A 34 -10.77 0.33 -9.44
C ARG A 34 -11.76 1.40 -9.89
N ASN A 35 -12.61 1.07 -10.87
CA ASN A 35 -13.56 2.01 -11.46
C ASN A 35 -14.90 2.11 -10.72
N HIS A 36 -15.03 1.51 -9.54
CA HIS A 36 -16.28 1.58 -8.76
C HIS A 36 -15.99 1.49 -7.27
N HIS A 37 -16.88 2.09 -6.49
CA HIS A 37 -16.87 2.03 -5.03
C HIS A 37 -18.33 2.12 -4.56
N GLU A 38 -18.77 1.13 -3.77
CA GLU A 38 -20.15 1.06 -3.26
C GLU A 38 -21.23 1.19 -4.36
N GLY A 39 -20.98 0.53 -5.49
CA GLY A 39 -21.91 0.56 -6.64
C GLY A 39 -21.83 1.81 -7.51
N ARG A 40 -20.93 2.74 -7.21
CA ARG A 40 -20.74 3.98 -7.96
C ARG A 40 -19.51 3.88 -8.86
N HIS A 41 -19.58 4.48 -10.04
CA HIS A 41 -18.45 4.52 -10.98
C HIS A 41 -17.44 5.61 -10.58
N VAL A 42 -16.22 5.19 -10.28
CA VAL A 42 -15.09 6.07 -9.94
C VAL A 42 -14.34 6.39 -11.21
N THR A 43 -13.99 7.67 -11.42
CA THR A 43 -13.19 8.12 -12.57
C THR A 43 -11.74 8.36 -12.22
N GLU A 44 -11.46 8.72 -10.96
CA GLU A 44 -10.13 9.11 -10.52
C GLU A 44 -9.99 8.96 -9.02
N LEU A 45 -8.80 8.58 -8.56
CA LEU A 45 -8.44 8.66 -7.15
C LEU A 45 -7.29 9.65 -6.98
N ARG A 46 -7.34 10.38 -5.87
CA ARG A 46 -6.26 11.26 -5.45
C ARG A 46 -5.90 10.95 -4.01
N TYR A 47 -4.62 10.70 -3.77
CA TYR A 47 -4.11 10.40 -2.43
C TYR A 47 -3.35 11.58 -1.87
N THR A 48 -3.59 11.89 -0.59
CA THR A 48 -2.81 12.84 0.19
C THR A 48 -2.32 12.16 1.45
N HIS A 49 -1.31 12.71 2.09
CA HIS A 49 -0.68 12.09 3.25
C HIS A 49 -0.17 13.11 4.26
N HIS A 50 0.03 12.65 5.47
CA HIS A 50 0.80 13.33 6.49
C HIS A 50 2.23 12.78 6.42
N LEU A 51 3.11 13.48 5.74
CA LEU A 51 4.42 12.94 5.33
C LEU A 51 5.21 12.30 6.47
N ILE A 52 5.43 13.03 7.55
CA ILE A 52 6.27 12.55 8.66
C ILE A 52 5.62 11.37 9.37
N LEU A 53 4.33 11.47 9.68
CA LEU A 53 3.60 10.42 10.38
C LEU A 53 3.44 9.17 9.52
N ALA A 54 3.14 9.34 8.23
CA ALA A 54 2.98 8.23 7.30
C ALA A 54 4.29 7.45 7.18
N GLN A 55 5.41 8.14 7.00
CA GLN A 55 6.72 7.50 6.88
C GLN A 55 7.10 6.75 8.14
N LYS A 56 6.95 7.37 9.31
CA LYS A 56 7.26 6.75 10.59
C LYS A 56 6.41 5.52 10.87
N GLU A 57 5.11 5.63 10.62
CA GLU A 57 4.20 4.51 10.87
C GLU A 57 4.47 3.36 9.90
N GLY A 58 4.72 3.66 8.64
CA GLY A 58 5.09 2.65 7.65
C GLY A 58 6.36 1.90 8.04
N GLU A 59 7.39 2.60 8.47
CA GLU A 59 8.64 1.98 8.93
C GLU A 59 8.44 1.13 10.17
N ARG A 60 7.60 1.58 11.10
CA ARG A 60 7.24 0.80 12.29
C ARG A 60 6.53 -0.50 11.92
N ILE A 61 5.61 -0.44 10.97
CA ILE A 61 4.91 -1.63 10.47
C ILE A 61 5.88 -2.61 9.83
N LEU A 62 6.83 -2.12 9.03
CA LEU A 62 7.85 -2.96 8.42
C LEU A 62 8.69 -3.67 9.50
N ALA A 63 9.11 -2.95 10.55
CA ALA A 63 9.87 -3.53 11.65
C ALA A 63 9.06 -4.61 12.38
N GLU A 64 7.79 -4.36 12.66
CA GLU A 64 6.89 -5.34 13.28
C GLU A 64 6.73 -6.59 12.40
N THR A 65 6.61 -6.40 11.09
CA THR A 65 6.49 -7.50 10.13
C THR A 65 7.72 -8.40 10.16
N MET A 66 8.92 -7.78 10.17
CA MET A 66 10.18 -8.51 10.25
C MET A 66 10.34 -9.26 11.58
N GLU A 67 9.80 -8.74 12.67
CA GLU A 67 9.85 -9.41 13.97
C GLU A 67 8.87 -10.57 14.09
N ARG A 68 7.68 -10.41 13.52
CA ARG A 68 6.59 -11.38 13.70
C ARG A 68 6.70 -12.61 12.82
N PHE A 69 7.31 -12.48 11.65
CA PHE A 69 7.31 -13.54 10.64
C PHE A 69 8.74 -13.90 10.25
N PRO A 70 9.02 -15.20 10.01
CA PRO A 70 10.33 -15.67 9.58
C PRO A 70 10.55 -15.39 8.08
N ILE A 71 10.56 -14.11 7.72
CA ILE A 71 10.77 -13.63 6.35
C ILE A 71 12.18 -13.04 6.23
N THR A 72 12.66 -12.95 4.99
CA THR A 72 13.99 -12.43 4.69
C THR A 72 13.98 -10.95 4.39
N LYS A 73 13.01 -10.51 3.58
CA LYS A 73 12.83 -9.10 3.22
C LYS A 73 11.36 -8.73 3.16
N ALA A 74 11.09 -7.46 3.47
CA ALA A 74 9.77 -6.86 3.28
C ALA A 74 9.94 -5.44 2.75
N VAL A 75 9.13 -5.08 1.76
CA VAL A 75 9.12 -3.75 1.16
C VAL A 75 7.67 -3.32 0.96
N ALA A 76 7.40 -2.05 1.21
CA ALA A 76 6.10 -1.46 0.90
C ALA A 76 6.32 -0.07 0.30
N VAL A 77 5.59 0.22 -0.77
CA VAL A 77 5.62 1.52 -1.45
C VAL A 77 4.20 1.99 -1.65
N HIS A 78 3.90 3.22 -1.28
CA HIS A 78 2.61 3.84 -1.52
C HIS A 78 2.77 5.04 -2.45
N ARG A 79 1.94 5.09 -3.50
CA ARG A 79 1.88 6.23 -4.41
C ARG A 79 0.86 7.23 -3.89
N ILE A 80 1.19 8.50 -3.99
CA ILE A 80 0.29 9.63 -3.67
C ILE A 80 0.07 10.47 -4.92
N GLY A 81 -0.80 11.47 -4.81
CA GLY A 81 -1.18 12.32 -5.93
C GLY A 81 -2.37 11.74 -6.68
N THR A 82 -2.53 12.16 -7.92
CA THR A 82 -3.66 11.74 -8.75
C THR A 82 -3.33 10.46 -9.50
N LEU A 83 -4.21 9.47 -9.39
CA LEU A 83 -4.07 8.18 -10.04
C LEU A 83 -5.28 7.90 -10.93
N ASP A 84 -5.01 7.27 -12.06
CA ASP A 84 -6.03 6.83 -12.99
C ASP A 84 -6.50 5.41 -12.66
N ILE A 85 -7.63 5.02 -13.21
CA ILE A 85 -8.17 3.68 -13.08
C ILE A 85 -7.13 2.68 -13.62
N GLY A 86 -6.88 1.64 -12.84
CA GLY A 86 -5.89 0.60 -13.17
C GLY A 86 -4.48 0.86 -12.69
N ASP A 87 -4.18 2.09 -12.22
CA ASP A 87 -2.87 2.38 -11.66
C ASP A 87 -2.64 1.64 -10.35
N CYS A 88 -1.38 1.29 -10.09
CA CYS A 88 -0.99 0.70 -8.83
C CYS A 88 -0.78 1.80 -7.78
N ALA A 89 -1.62 1.78 -6.74
CA ALA A 89 -1.56 2.75 -5.66
C ALA A 89 -0.62 2.33 -4.54
N VAL A 90 -0.51 1.05 -4.29
CA VAL A 90 0.32 0.51 -3.22
C VAL A 90 0.84 -0.86 -3.63
N ALA A 91 2.07 -1.15 -3.29
CA ALA A 91 2.65 -2.47 -3.48
C ALA A 91 3.30 -2.93 -2.18
N THR A 92 3.07 -4.19 -1.81
CA THR A 92 3.76 -4.83 -0.69
C THR A 92 4.40 -6.12 -1.18
N LEU A 93 5.67 -6.29 -0.85
CA LEU A 93 6.49 -7.41 -1.30
C LEU A 93 7.15 -8.07 -0.10
N THR A 94 7.05 -9.39 -0.02
CA THR A 94 7.68 -10.17 1.05
C THR A 94 8.37 -11.40 0.47
N THR A 95 9.57 -11.70 0.93
CA THR A 95 10.28 -12.93 0.56
C THR A 95 10.60 -13.76 1.79
N SER A 96 10.56 -15.07 1.63
CA SER A 96 10.95 -16.03 2.67
C SER A 96 11.40 -17.34 2.04
N PRO A 97 12.09 -18.21 2.80
CA PRO A 97 12.41 -19.55 2.32
C PRO A 97 11.18 -20.34 1.88
N HIS A 98 10.06 -20.23 2.63
CA HIS A 98 8.82 -20.95 2.36
C HIS A 98 7.63 -19.99 2.23
N ARG A 99 6.63 -20.40 1.42
CA ARG A 99 5.50 -19.56 1.06
C ARG A 99 4.58 -19.14 2.21
N GLU A 100 4.42 -19.95 3.22
CA GLU A 100 3.51 -19.65 4.34
C GLU A 100 3.85 -18.32 5.01
N ALA A 101 5.10 -18.15 5.40
CA ALA A 101 5.55 -16.91 6.02
C ALA A 101 5.43 -15.72 5.07
N ALA A 102 5.73 -15.91 3.78
CA ALA A 102 5.62 -14.84 2.80
C ALA A 102 4.17 -14.35 2.64
N PHE A 103 3.20 -15.27 2.57
CA PHE A 103 1.78 -14.90 2.50
C PHE A 103 1.31 -14.23 3.79
N ASP A 104 1.62 -14.82 4.94
CA ASP A 104 1.18 -14.28 6.23
C ASP A 104 1.75 -12.89 6.49
N ALA A 105 3.03 -12.70 6.23
CA ALA A 105 3.69 -11.42 6.39
C ALA A 105 3.14 -10.36 5.43
N ASN A 106 2.88 -10.73 4.18
CA ASN A 106 2.33 -9.80 3.20
C ASN A 106 0.93 -9.34 3.60
N ARG A 107 0.07 -10.26 4.06
CA ARG A 107 -1.26 -9.94 4.55
C ARG A 107 -1.22 -8.99 5.74
N PHE A 108 -0.38 -9.28 6.72
CA PHE A 108 -0.18 -8.41 7.88
C PHE A 108 0.29 -7.02 7.46
N LEU A 109 1.24 -6.97 6.54
CA LEU A 109 1.84 -5.73 6.06
C LEU A 109 0.80 -4.83 5.40
N ILE A 110 0.05 -5.33 4.44
CA ILE A 110 -0.95 -4.51 3.75
C ILE A 110 -2.13 -4.14 4.66
N ASP A 111 -2.60 -5.04 5.48
CA ASP A 111 -3.69 -4.75 6.41
C ASP A 111 -3.29 -3.68 7.41
N SER A 112 -2.06 -3.74 7.93
CA SER A 112 -1.52 -2.75 8.88
C SER A 112 -1.32 -1.39 8.22
N ILE A 113 -0.82 -1.36 6.99
CA ILE A 113 -0.67 -0.10 6.24
C ILE A 113 -2.03 0.57 6.07
N LYS A 114 -3.03 -0.18 5.65
CA LYS A 114 -4.38 0.38 5.45
C LYS A 114 -5.04 0.83 6.73
N ALA A 115 -4.74 0.19 7.86
CA ALA A 115 -5.32 0.51 9.15
C ALA A 115 -4.61 1.65 9.88
N ARG A 116 -3.32 1.85 9.65
CA ARG A 116 -2.47 2.68 10.51
C ARG A 116 -1.76 3.84 9.83
N VAL A 117 -1.44 3.72 8.53
CA VAL A 117 -0.71 4.78 7.82
C VAL A 117 -1.68 5.90 7.42
N PRO A 118 -1.42 7.15 7.82
CA PRO A 118 -2.31 8.28 7.54
C PRO A 118 -2.17 8.77 6.10
N ILE A 119 -2.68 7.98 5.15
CA ILE A 119 -2.81 8.33 3.76
C ILE A 119 -4.30 8.35 3.44
N TRP A 120 -4.79 9.48 2.97
CA TRP A 120 -6.19 9.71 2.67
C TRP A 120 -6.44 9.76 1.18
N LYS A 121 -7.61 9.26 0.75
CA LYS A 121 -7.98 9.24 -0.66
C LYS A 121 -9.21 10.11 -0.91
N GLN A 122 -9.20 10.78 -2.05
CA GLN A 122 -10.34 11.49 -2.62
C GLN A 122 -10.80 10.72 -3.84
N GLU A 123 -12.08 10.33 -3.84
CA GLU A 123 -12.68 9.63 -4.98
C GLU A 123 -13.53 10.61 -5.79
N SER A 124 -13.27 10.67 -7.11
CA SER A 124 -14.08 11.42 -8.05
C SER A 124 -14.99 10.46 -8.79
N TYR A 125 -16.28 10.78 -8.88
CA TYR A 125 -17.28 9.92 -9.47
C TYR A 125 -17.78 10.49 -10.79
N THR A 126 -18.38 9.63 -11.63
CA THR A 126 -18.96 10.04 -12.93
C THR A 126 -20.09 11.05 -12.78
N THR A 127 -20.72 11.12 -11.61
CA THR A 127 -21.78 12.10 -11.28
C THR A 127 -21.23 13.49 -10.98
N GLY A 128 -19.90 13.65 -10.94
CA GLY A 128 -19.25 14.91 -10.56
C GLY A 128 -19.05 15.06 -9.06
N GLU A 129 -19.52 14.12 -8.26
CA GLU A 129 -19.30 14.13 -6.81
C GLU A 129 -17.88 13.76 -6.47
N VAL A 130 -17.38 14.31 -5.36
CA VAL A 130 -16.04 14.08 -4.84
C VAL A 130 -16.16 13.77 -3.35
N GLU A 131 -15.58 12.66 -2.92
CA GLU A 131 -15.58 12.24 -1.53
C GLU A 131 -14.18 11.98 -1.01
N TRP A 132 -13.91 12.38 0.22
CA TRP A 132 -12.70 12.04 0.94
C TRP A 132 -12.96 10.85 1.86
N THR A 133 -12.04 9.88 1.83
CA THR A 133 -12.10 8.70 2.69
C THR A 133 -10.75 8.47 3.35
N SER A 134 -10.75 8.23 4.65
CA SER A 134 -9.54 7.80 5.34
C SER A 134 -9.44 6.28 5.26
N PRO A 135 -8.36 5.71 4.72
CA PRO A 135 -8.13 4.28 4.80
C PRO A 135 -7.71 3.83 6.20
N CYS A 136 -7.31 4.77 7.06
CA CYS A 136 -6.91 4.51 8.44
C CYS A 136 -8.09 4.70 9.38
N PRO A 137 -8.66 3.62 10.00
CA PRO A 137 -9.80 3.75 10.90
C PRO A 137 -9.55 4.65 12.10
N ASN A 138 -8.28 4.76 12.52
CA ASN A 138 -7.89 5.52 13.70
C ASN A 138 -7.49 6.96 13.39
N CYS A 139 -7.49 7.35 12.12
CA CYS A 139 -7.08 8.70 11.72
C CYS A 139 -8.25 9.68 11.66
N GLY A 140 -9.48 9.18 11.75
CA GLY A 140 -10.69 9.97 11.66
C GLY A 140 -11.00 10.47 10.25
N PRO A 141 -12.16 11.06 10.04
CA PRO A 141 -12.53 11.63 8.75
C PRO A 141 -11.77 12.92 8.48
N ILE A 142 -11.48 13.18 7.21
CA ILE A 142 -11.00 14.49 6.79
C ILE A 142 -12.21 15.41 6.66
N THR A 143 -12.16 16.52 7.37
CA THR A 143 -13.15 17.58 7.22
C THR A 143 -12.61 18.65 6.26
N HIS A 144 -13.42 19.00 5.30
CA HIS A 144 -13.12 20.05 4.31
C HIS A 144 -13.98 21.27 4.54
#